data_4359e668009b3b069bd8e321c7f93f8b
#
_entry.id   4359e668009b3b069bd8e321c7f93f8b
#
_cell.length_a   1.000
_cell.length_b   1.000
_cell.length_c   1.000
_cell.angle_alpha   90.00
_cell.angle_beta   90.00
_cell.angle_gamma   90.00
#
_symmetry.space_group_name_H-M   'P 1'
#
loop_
_entity.id
_entity.type
_entity.pdbx_description
1 polymer ?
#
loop_
_entity_poly.entity_id
_entity_poly.type
_entity_poly.pdbx_seq_one_letter_code
_entity_poly.pdbx_strand_id
1 'polypeptide(L)'
;MYNKVSTDLNFVGREKEIEKFWDENHIFEKSMDTRKEGETYTFYDGPPTANGKPHIGHVETRTIKDMIPRYRTMKGYMVPRKAGWDTHGLPVELEVEKMLGLDGKEQIEEYGLAPFIDKCKESVWKYKGMWEDFSSTVGFWADMEHPYVTYDN
;
A
#
# COMPACT_ATOMS: atom_id res chain seq x y z
N MET A 1 32.54 -8.08 -20.14
CA MET A 1 32.39 -9.55 -19.99
C MET A 1 31.13 -9.78 -19.15
N TYR A 2 30.20 -10.57 -19.62
CA TYR A 2 28.96 -10.83 -18.88
C TYR A 2 29.20 -11.93 -17.83
N ASN A 3 28.61 -11.76 -16.64
CA ASN A 3 28.65 -12.80 -15.62
C ASN A 3 27.70 -13.95 -16.00
N LYS A 4 28.10 -15.18 -15.65
CA LYS A 4 27.23 -16.34 -15.84
C LYS A 4 26.00 -16.21 -14.93
N VAL A 5 24.81 -16.28 -15.52
CA VAL A 5 23.57 -16.29 -14.75
C VAL A 5 23.41 -17.63 -14.02
N SER A 6 23.01 -17.58 -12.74
CA SER A 6 22.70 -18.78 -11.97
C SER A 6 21.49 -19.51 -12.57
N THR A 7 21.57 -20.84 -12.65
CA THR A 7 20.46 -21.71 -13.05
C THR A 7 19.63 -22.18 -11.86
N ASP A 8 19.95 -21.73 -10.65
CA ASP A 8 19.14 -22.00 -9.47
C ASP A 8 17.77 -21.34 -9.61
N LEU A 9 16.70 -22.10 -9.29
CA LEU A 9 15.30 -21.67 -9.36
C LEU A 9 14.79 -21.04 -8.04
N ASN A 10 15.69 -20.65 -7.16
CA ASN A 10 15.34 -19.93 -5.93
C ASN A 10 14.91 -18.48 -6.23
N PHE A 11 13.73 -18.31 -6.82
CA PHE A 11 13.19 -16.99 -7.18
C PHE A 11 12.97 -16.11 -5.95
N VAL A 12 12.44 -16.66 -4.85
CA VAL A 12 12.19 -15.92 -3.61
C VAL A 12 13.49 -15.37 -3.01
N GLY A 13 14.57 -16.16 -3.01
CA GLY A 13 15.86 -15.69 -2.54
C GLY A 13 16.40 -14.53 -3.36
N ARG A 14 16.27 -14.62 -4.70
CA ARG A 14 16.70 -13.54 -5.62
C ARG A 14 15.87 -12.27 -5.46
N GLU A 15 14.55 -12.41 -5.28
CA GLU A 15 13.67 -11.26 -5.04
C GLU A 15 14.09 -10.51 -3.79
N LYS A 16 14.34 -11.21 -2.68
CA LYS A 16 14.83 -10.60 -1.43
C LYS A 16 16.19 -9.91 -1.56
N GLU A 17 17.09 -10.46 -2.37
CA GLU A 17 18.37 -9.81 -2.67
C GLU A 17 18.18 -8.49 -3.44
N ILE A 18 17.21 -8.46 -4.37
CA ILE A 18 16.87 -7.25 -5.14
C ILE A 18 16.15 -6.22 -4.27
N GLU A 19 15.20 -6.63 -3.45
CA GLU A 19 14.54 -5.74 -2.48
C GLU A 19 15.57 -5.06 -1.59
N LYS A 20 16.45 -5.85 -0.97
CA LYS A 20 17.54 -5.33 -0.16
C LYS A 20 18.43 -4.34 -0.91
N PHE A 21 18.77 -4.66 -2.17
CA PHE A 21 19.55 -3.74 -3.01
C PHE A 21 18.79 -2.43 -3.26
N TRP A 22 17.48 -2.47 -3.49
CA TRP A 22 16.67 -1.27 -3.69
C TRP A 22 16.66 -0.38 -2.45
N ASP A 23 16.46 -0.98 -1.27
CA ASP A 23 16.42 -0.26 0.01
C ASP A 23 17.79 0.37 0.34
N GLU A 24 18.86 -0.43 0.32
CA GLU A 24 20.22 0.04 0.63
C GLU A 24 20.71 1.14 -0.31
N ASN A 25 20.21 1.16 -1.54
CA ASN A 25 20.59 2.13 -2.55
C ASN A 25 19.56 3.21 -2.83
N HIS A 26 18.44 3.25 -2.09
CA HIS A 26 17.36 4.23 -2.26
C HIS A 26 16.91 4.35 -3.73
N ILE A 27 16.66 3.20 -4.38
CA ILE A 27 16.39 3.15 -5.83
C ILE A 27 15.06 3.83 -6.16
N PHE A 28 14.05 3.70 -5.31
CA PHE A 28 12.76 4.37 -5.49
C PHE A 28 12.94 5.90 -5.50
N GLU A 29 13.58 6.46 -4.49
CA GLU A 29 13.83 7.90 -4.36
C GLU A 29 14.69 8.41 -5.52
N LYS A 30 15.75 7.70 -5.86
CA LYS A 30 16.60 8.02 -7.02
C LYS A 30 15.82 8.02 -8.34
N SER A 31 14.79 7.20 -8.47
CA SER A 31 13.96 7.17 -9.67
C SER A 31 13.23 8.50 -9.92
N MET A 32 12.92 9.22 -8.86
CA MET A 32 12.33 10.57 -8.89
C MET A 32 13.42 11.65 -8.96
N ASP A 33 14.44 11.56 -8.10
CA ASP A 33 15.51 12.55 -7.99
C ASP A 33 16.26 12.80 -9.29
N THR A 34 16.57 11.74 -10.02
CA THR A 34 17.26 11.83 -11.32
C THR A 34 16.39 12.42 -12.43
N ARG A 35 15.11 12.69 -12.15
CA ARG A 35 14.12 13.22 -13.10
C ARG A 35 13.41 14.48 -12.62
N LYS A 36 13.98 15.18 -11.64
CA LYS A 36 13.39 16.40 -11.04
C LYS A 36 13.05 17.48 -12.07
N GLU A 37 13.86 17.57 -13.13
CA GLU A 37 13.65 18.53 -14.23
C GLU A 37 12.73 18.00 -15.34
N GLY A 38 12.26 16.77 -15.22
CA GLY A 38 11.34 16.14 -16.17
C GLY A 38 9.89 16.58 -15.99
N GLU A 39 9.07 16.32 -17.00
CA GLU A 39 7.63 16.48 -16.89
C GLU A 39 7.08 15.60 -15.79
N THR A 40 6.18 16.13 -14.96
CA THR A 40 5.59 15.40 -13.84
C THR A 40 4.41 14.54 -14.28
N TYR A 41 4.42 13.28 -13.90
CA TYR A 41 3.29 12.36 -13.99
C TYR A 41 2.91 11.88 -12.59
N THR A 42 1.88 12.47 -12.01
CA THR A 42 1.44 12.16 -10.64
C THR A 42 0.62 10.88 -10.60
N PHE A 43 0.95 10.00 -9.65
CA PHE A 43 0.21 8.79 -9.36
C PHE A 43 -0.29 8.79 -7.91
N TYR A 44 -1.60 8.60 -7.74
CA TYR A 44 -2.23 8.32 -6.45
C TYR A 44 -2.74 6.89 -6.45
N ASP A 45 -2.38 6.13 -5.43
CA ASP A 45 -2.94 4.78 -5.26
C ASP A 45 -4.45 4.87 -5.01
N GLY A 46 -5.25 4.04 -5.68
CA GLY A 46 -6.60 3.70 -5.22
C GLY A 46 -6.43 2.80 -4.00
N PRO A 47 -6.70 3.32 -2.79
CA PRO A 47 -6.20 2.71 -1.57
C PRO A 47 -6.94 1.40 -1.26
N PRO A 48 -6.25 0.42 -0.66
CA PRO A 48 -6.94 -0.74 -0.12
C PRO A 48 -7.76 -0.34 1.10
N THR A 49 -8.89 -1.01 1.29
CA THR A 49 -9.62 -0.95 2.56
C THR A 49 -8.81 -1.68 3.63
N ALA A 50 -8.48 -0.98 4.72
CA ALA A 50 -7.56 -1.48 5.75
C ALA A 50 -8.24 -2.47 6.75
N ASN A 51 -9.38 -3.06 6.41
CA ASN A 51 -10.19 -3.92 7.28
C ASN A 51 -9.92 -5.43 7.14
N GLY A 52 -8.95 -5.83 6.31
CA GLY A 52 -8.67 -7.25 6.06
C GLY A 52 -7.24 -7.52 5.59
N LYS A 53 -6.90 -8.80 5.55
CA LYS A 53 -5.59 -9.27 5.08
C LYS A 53 -5.47 -9.15 3.56
N PRO A 54 -4.28 -8.83 3.02
CA PRO A 54 -4.04 -8.91 1.58
C PRO A 54 -4.18 -10.36 1.09
N HIS A 55 -4.55 -10.53 -0.17
CA HIS A 55 -4.70 -11.82 -0.84
C HIS A 55 -4.18 -11.76 -2.28
N ILE A 56 -4.14 -12.90 -2.97
CA ILE A 56 -3.55 -13.01 -4.32
C ILE A 56 -4.14 -12.02 -5.35
N GLY A 57 -5.43 -11.69 -5.28
CA GLY A 57 -6.05 -10.69 -6.15
C GLY A 57 -5.45 -9.29 -6.00
N HIS A 58 -4.92 -8.97 -4.82
CA HIS A 58 -4.21 -7.70 -4.61
C HIS A 58 -2.81 -7.69 -5.26
N VAL A 59 -2.18 -8.86 -5.44
CA VAL A 59 -0.91 -8.97 -6.21
C VAL A 59 -1.14 -8.51 -7.64
N GLU A 60 -2.18 -9.04 -8.31
CA GLU A 60 -2.53 -8.66 -9.67
C GLU A 60 -2.79 -7.15 -9.79
N THR A 61 -3.63 -6.62 -8.89
CA THR A 61 -3.97 -5.20 -8.87
C THR A 61 -2.74 -4.32 -8.69
N ARG A 62 -1.85 -4.65 -7.74
CA ARG A 62 -0.61 -3.89 -7.51
C ARG A 62 0.35 -3.97 -8.69
N THR A 63 0.48 -5.14 -9.31
CA THR A 63 1.32 -5.31 -10.50
C THR A 63 0.86 -4.40 -11.64
N ILE A 64 -0.45 -4.36 -11.91
CA ILE A 64 -1.02 -3.50 -12.96
C ILE A 64 -0.84 -2.01 -12.62
N LYS A 65 -1.12 -1.63 -11.37
CA LYS A 65 -0.95 -0.23 -10.92
C LYS A 65 0.50 0.23 -11.02
N ASP A 66 1.47 -0.61 -10.65
CA ASP A 66 2.89 -0.26 -10.64
C ASP A 66 3.50 -0.19 -12.04
N MET A 67 2.95 -0.95 -12.99
CA MET A 67 3.43 -0.98 -14.38
C MET A 67 3.41 0.41 -15.04
N ILE A 68 2.34 1.17 -14.90
CA ILE A 68 2.20 2.48 -15.54
C ILE A 68 3.19 3.52 -14.99
N PRO A 69 3.31 3.71 -13.66
CA PRO A 69 4.32 4.58 -13.08
C PRO A 69 5.76 4.21 -13.47
N ARG A 70 6.10 2.91 -13.47
CA ARG A 70 7.43 2.45 -13.93
C ARG A 70 7.66 2.77 -15.40
N TYR A 71 6.68 2.51 -16.26
CA TYR A 71 6.77 2.85 -17.68
C TYR A 71 6.98 4.37 -17.88
N ARG A 72 6.21 5.21 -17.17
CA ARG A 72 6.38 6.67 -17.24
C ARG A 72 7.77 7.11 -16.74
N THR A 73 8.26 6.52 -15.65
CA THR A 73 9.61 6.76 -15.16
C THR A 73 10.67 6.42 -16.22
N MET A 74 10.55 5.27 -16.90
CA MET A 74 11.45 4.88 -17.99
C MET A 74 11.37 5.84 -19.20
N LYS A 75 10.22 6.50 -19.41
CA LYS A 75 10.04 7.52 -20.45
C LYS A 75 10.63 8.89 -20.06
N GLY A 76 11.20 9.04 -18.87
CA GLY A 76 11.84 10.26 -18.41
C GLY A 76 10.97 11.17 -17.54
N TYR A 77 9.74 10.77 -17.21
CA TYR A 77 8.88 11.54 -16.32
C TYR A 77 9.36 11.46 -14.87
N MET A 78 9.21 12.55 -14.14
CA MET A 78 9.25 12.56 -12.68
C MET A 78 7.90 12.06 -12.18
N VAL A 79 7.89 10.92 -11.47
CA VAL A 79 6.64 10.22 -11.11
C VAL A 79 6.50 10.13 -9.58
N PRO A 80 5.93 11.17 -8.93
CA PRO A 80 5.57 11.05 -7.53
C PRO A 80 4.42 10.05 -7.38
N ARG A 81 4.57 9.14 -6.43
CA ARG A 81 3.67 8.01 -6.20
C ARG A 81 3.16 8.05 -4.78
N LYS A 82 1.93 8.51 -4.59
CA LYS A 82 1.30 8.66 -3.29
C LYS A 82 0.55 7.39 -2.92
N ALA A 83 0.95 6.74 -1.83
CA ALA A 83 0.16 5.67 -1.21
C ALA A 83 -1.07 6.23 -0.50
N GLY A 84 -2.03 5.39 -0.18
CA GLY A 84 -3.21 5.77 0.57
C GLY A 84 -3.84 4.61 1.32
N TRP A 85 -4.73 4.97 2.27
CA TRP A 85 -5.50 4.03 3.07
C TRP A 85 -6.99 4.42 3.01
N ASP A 86 -7.81 3.45 2.59
CA ASP A 86 -9.28 3.54 2.72
C ASP A 86 -9.66 3.09 4.13
N THR A 87 -10.08 4.05 4.94
CA THR A 87 -10.17 3.90 6.39
C THR A 87 -11.54 4.26 6.94
N HIS A 88 -12.56 4.36 6.08
CA HIS A 88 -13.92 4.73 6.51
C HIS A 88 -15.00 3.93 5.77
N GLY A 89 -16.25 4.14 6.17
CA GLY A 89 -17.43 3.58 5.55
C GLY A 89 -17.79 2.18 6.03
N LEU A 90 -18.82 1.62 5.42
CA LEU A 90 -19.48 0.39 5.83
C LEU A 90 -18.54 -0.82 6.09
N PRO A 91 -17.50 -1.07 5.31
CA PRO A 91 -16.61 -2.20 5.58
C PRO A 91 -15.90 -2.12 6.94
N VAL A 92 -15.52 -0.91 7.37
CA VAL A 92 -14.89 -0.69 8.68
C VAL A 92 -15.91 -0.82 9.80
N GLU A 93 -17.09 -0.25 9.61
CA GLU A 93 -18.20 -0.33 10.57
C GLU A 93 -18.59 -1.77 10.85
N LEU A 94 -18.82 -2.58 9.81
CA LEU A 94 -19.19 -3.99 9.95
C LEU A 94 -18.13 -4.83 10.67
N GLU A 95 -16.85 -4.55 10.46
CA GLU A 95 -15.78 -5.23 11.19
C GLU A 95 -15.80 -4.87 12.68
N VAL A 96 -16.06 -3.61 13.01
CA VAL A 96 -16.13 -3.15 14.40
C VAL A 96 -17.42 -3.64 15.09
N GLU A 97 -18.57 -3.61 14.41
CA GLU A 97 -19.82 -4.22 14.91
C GLU A 97 -19.58 -5.68 15.30
N LYS A 98 -18.97 -6.46 14.40
CA LYS A 98 -18.63 -7.86 14.66
C LYS A 98 -17.67 -8.03 15.83
N MET A 99 -16.67 -7.15 15.93
CA MET A 99 -15.69 -7.17 17.04
C MET A 99 -16.32 -6.89 18.40
N LEU A 100 -17.31 -5.99 18.44
CA LEU A 100 -18.01 -5.57 19.66
C LEU A 100 -19.23 -6.43 19.96
N GLY A 101 -19.64 -7.32 19.03
CA GLY A 101 -20.86 -8.13 19.15
C GLY A 101 -22.14 -7.29 19.04
N LEU A 102 -22.09 -6.17 18.30
CA LEU A 102 -23.22 -5.31 18.05
C LEU A 102 -23.94 -5.77 16.78
N ASP A 103 -25.24 -5.51 16.70
CA ASP A 103 -26.10 -5.84 15.56
C ASP A 103 -26.97 -4.62 15.19
N GLY A 104 -26.42 -3.83 14.29
CA GLY A 104 -27.11 -2.72 13.67
C GLY A 104 -27.15 -1.41 14.48
N LYS A 105 -27.79 -0.44 13.85
CA LYS A 105 -27.75 0.98 14.24
C LYS A 105 -28.19 1.25 15.67
N GLU A 106 -29.26 0.59 16.14
CA GLU A 106 -29.82 0.84 17.47
C GLU A 106 -28.82 0.50 18.58
N GLN A 107 -28.11 -0.61 18.43
CA GLN A 107 -27.06 -1.02 19.39
C GLN A 107 -25.83 -0.14 19.31
N ILE A 108 -25.49 0.39 18.14
CA ILE A 108 -24.41 1.37 17.99
C ILE A 108 -24.75 2.67 18.71
N GLU A 109 -25.98 3.15 18.57
CA GLU A 109 -26.47 4.35 19.29
C GLU A 109 -26.46 4.17 20.80
N GLU A 110 -26.84 2.99 21.29
CA GLU A 110 -26.79 2.63 22.72
C GLU A 110 -25.38 2.52 23.24
N TYR A 111 -24.44 1.93 22.46
CA TYR A 111 -23.01 1.86 22.77
C TYR A 111 -22.37 3.26 22.82
N GLY A 112 -22.87 4.17 22.01
CA GLY A 112 -22.44 5.54 21.85
C GLY A 112 -21.61 5.74 20.57
N LEU A 113 -22.04 6.73 19.78
CA LEU A 113 -21.44 7.00 18.46
C LEU A 113 -19.95 7.38 18.55
N ALA A 114 -19.56 8.23 19.51
CA ALA A 114 -18.17 8.66 19.65
C ALA A 114 -17.23 7.48 19.99
N PRO A 115 -17.48 6.65 21.03
CA PRO A 115 -16.63 5.49 21.29
C PRO A 115 -16.64 4.45 20.15
N PHE A 116 -17.73 4.32 19.39
CA PHE A 116 -17.78 3.47 18.21
C PHE A 116 -16.85 3.97 17.11
N ILE A 117 -16.87 5.28 16.82
CA ILE A 117 -15.96 5.91 15.85
C ILE A 117 -14.49 5.74 16.27
N ASP A 118 -14.18 5.88 17.56
CA ASP A 118 -12.82 5.67 18.06
C ASP A 118 -12.38 4.21 17.82
N LYS A 119 -13.26 3.24 18.03
CA LYS A 119 -12.98 1.85 17.70
C LYS A 119 -12.79 1.61 16.19
N CYS A 120 -13.54 2.29 15.36
CA CYS A 120 -13.33 2.25 13.90
C CYS A 120 -11.93 2.76 13.53
N LYS A 121 -11.51 3.90 14.08
CA LYS A 121 -10.17 4.46 13.87
C LYS A 121 -9.05 3.54 14.37
N GLU A 122 -9.23 2.88 15.50
CA GLU A 122 -8.26 1.89 16.00
C GLU A 122 -8.16 0.67 15.09
N SER A 123 -9.31 0.17 14.61
CA SER A 123 -9.38 -1.09 13.86
C SER A 123 -8.65 -1.03 12.51
N VAL A 124 -8.70 0.12 11.82
CA VAL A 124 -8.10 0.27 10.48
C VAL A 124 -6.58 0.13 10.47
N TRP A 125 -5.92 0.36 11.59
CA TRP A 125 -4.46 0.22 11.69
C TRP A 125 -4.00 -1.20 12.04
N LYS A 126 -4.93 -2.09 12.36
CA LYS A 126 -4.65 -3.48 12.72
C LYS A 126 -3.87 -4.25 11.64
N TYR A 127 -4.16 -3.97 10.38
CA TYR A 127 -3.56 -4.68 9.25
C TYR A 127 -2.50 -3.85 8.50
N LYS A 128 -2.21 -2.61 8.93
CA LYS A 128 -1.31 -1.70 8.22
C LYS A 128 0.05 -2.34 7.92
N GLY A 129 0.75 -2.84 8.95
CA GLY A 129 2.07 -3.45 8.78
C GLY A 129 2.06 -4.62 7.80
N MET A 130 1.01 -5.46 7.83
CA MET A 130 0.86 -6.58 6.90
C MET A 130 0.69 -6.11 5.45
N TRP A 131 0.00 -4.99 5.22
CA TRP A 131 -0.16 -4.40 3.90
C TRP A 131 1.12 -3.73 3.39
N GLU A 132 1.89 -3.12 4.29
CA GLU A 132 3.21 -2.54 3.97
C GLU A 132 4.20 -3.64 3.58
N ASP A 133 4.31 -4.70 4.40
CA ASP A 133 5.14 -5.88 4.11
C ASP A 133 4.74 -6.56 2.80
N PHE A 134 3.44 -6.71 2.56
CA PHE A 134 2.91 -7.26 1.31
C PHE A 134 3.30 -6.39 0.11
N SER A 135 3.18 -5.06 0.24
CA SER A 135 3.51 -4.13 -0.84
C SER A 135 5.01 -4.16 -1.18
N SER A 136 5.87 -4.25 -0.17
CA SER A 136 7.31 -4.45 -0.34
C SER A 136 7.59 -5.77 -1.06
N THR A 137 7.05 -6.88 -0.56
CA THR A 137 7.25 -8.23 -1.11
C THR A 137 6.86 -8.35 -2.59
N VAL A 138 5.81 -7.66 -3.03
CA VAL A 138 5.41 -7.64 -4.45
C VAL A 138 6.11 -6.55 -5.27
N GLY A 139 7.05 -5.82 -4.67
CA GLY A 139 7.82 -4.77 -5.31
C GLY A 139 7.00 -3.56 -5.74
N PHE A 140 5.90 -3.26 -5.07
CA PHE A 140 5.06 -2.10 -5.34
C PHE A 140 5.70 -0.83 -4.81
N TRP A 141 6.06 0.10 -5.70
CA TRP A 141 6.70 1.36 -5.35
C TRP A 141 5.71 2.49 -5.16
N ALA A 142 5.55 2.92 -3.91
CA ALA A 142 4.77 4.10 -3.53
C ALA A 142 5.33 4.70 -2.23
N ASP A 143 5.09 6.00 -2.01
CA ASP A 143 5.43 6.68 -0.76
C ASP A 143 4.48 6.22 0.35
N MET A 144 4.93 5.20 1.11
CA MET A 144 4.22 4.64 2.26
C MET A 144 4.49 5.41 3.55
N GLU A 145 5.49 6.31 3.58
CA GLU A 145 5.81 7.11 4.76
C GLU A 145 4.83 8.28 4.92
N HIS A 146 4.36 8.83 3.79
CA HIS A 146 3.43 9.96 3.76
C HIS A 146 2.14 9.63 3.01
N PRO A 147 1.42 8.57 3.40
CA PRO A 147 0.19 8.18 2.73
C PRO A 147 -0.92 9.20 2.96
N TYR A 148 -1.88 9.29 2.05
CA TYR A 148 -3.15 9.93 2.40
C TYR A 148 -4.08 8.93 3.10
N VAL A 149 -4.89 9.42 4.01
CA VAL A 149 -5.81 8.62 4.83
C VAL A 149 -7.22 9.18 4.67
N THR A 150 -8.17 8.36 4.27
CA THR A 150 -9.48 8.89 3.85
C THR A 150 -10.37 9.40 4.99
N TYR A 151 -10.06 9.12 6.25
CA TYR A 151 -10.76 9.73 7.39
C TYR A 151 -10.11 11.04 7.88
N ASP A 152 -8.91 11.37 7.40
CA ASP A 152 -8.25 12.64 7.73
C ASP A 152 -8.83 13.80 6.92
N ASN A 153 -8.82 15.00 7.50
CA ASN A 153 -9.27 16.25 6.86
C ASN A 153 -8.15 16.95 6.10
#